data_f8e9aee72df81679b908cf913d25f0b6
#
_entry.id   f8e9aee72df81679b908cf913d25f0b6
#
_cell.length_a   1.000
_cell.length_b   1.000
_cell.length_c   1.000
_cell.angle_alpha   90.00
_cell.angle_beta   90.00
_cell.angle_gamma   90.00
#
_symmetry.space_group_name_H-M   'P 1'
#
loop_
_entity.id
_entity.type
_entity.pdbx_description
1 polymer ?
#
loop_
_entity_poly.entity_id
_entity_poly.type
_entity_poly.pdbx_seq_one_letter_code
_entity_poly.pdbx_strand_id
1 'polypeptide(L)'
;MRKQEKFYSEEQKEIRSFFKILFGLVIIIGLFYFLTVFVVNKDGKFKRTNNKGEVQYKSIMLGTLLNRSDDEYYVLAFDSLDKSNSYILSTASAYLSNTKNLPLYTADLSLEFNKAFISDKSSYTIDSVEDLKLSGTTLIKVKDQKIVKFITDLSLINEELK
;
A
#
# COMPACT_ATOMS: atom_id res chain seq x y z
N MET A 1 21.76 -64.56 33.73
CA MET A 1 22.55 -63.34 33.39
C MET A 1 22.44 -62.93 31.92
N ARG A 2 22.48 -63.78 30.90
CA ARG A 2 22.43 -63.38 29.47
C ARG A 2 21.17 -62.64 28.95
N LYS A 3 20.00 -62.76 29.61
CA LYS A 3 18.76 -62.09 29.18
C LYS A 3 18.73 -60.60 29.54
N GLN A 4 19.33 -60.19 30.61
CA GLN A 4 19.34 -58.76 31.03
C GLN A 4 20.28 -57.91 30.17
N GLU A 5 21.43 -58.44 29.77
CA GLU A 5 22.36 -57.72 28.88
C GLU A 5 21.79 -57.44 27.47
N LYS A 6 20.96 -58.37 26.97
CA LYS A 6 20.26 -58.16 25.67
C LYS A 6 19.21 -57.06 25.74
N PHE A 7 18.48 -56.96 26.84
CA PHE A 7 17.47 -55.96 27.05
C PHE A 7 18.06 -54.55 27.11
N TYR A 8 19.14 -54.35 27.89
CA TYR A 8 19.86 -53.08 27.95
C TYR A 8 20.48 -52.67 26.59
N SER A 9 20.88 -53.60 25.76
CA SER A 9 21.42 -53.29 24.43
C SER A 9 20.36 -52.87 23.39
N GLU A 10 19.14 -53.35 23.52
CA GLU A 10 18.02 -52.96 22.64
C GLU A 10 17.50 -51.57 23.02
N GLU A 11 17.31 -51.29 24.31
CA GLU A 11 16.92 -49.94 24.78
C GLU A 11 17.94 -48.88 24.38
N GLN A 12 19.23 -49.18 24.48
CA GLN A 12 20.29 -48.25 24.05
C GLN A 12 20.29 -48.01 22.54
N LYS A 13 19.90 -48.98 21.72
CA LYS A 13 19.77 -48.83 20.29
C LYS A 13 18.58 -47.96 19.94
N GLU A 14 17.42 -48.15 20.62
CA GLU A 14 16.24 -47.34 20.45
C GLU A 14 16.49 -45.87 20.85
N ILE A 15 17.12 -45.65 22.00
CA ILE A 15 17.50 -44.33 22.48
C ILE A 15 18.43 -43.62 21.45
N ARG A 16 19.43 -44.33 20.94
CA ARG A 16 20.34 -43.79 19.93
C ARG A 16 19.60 -43.46 18.60
N SER A 17 18.64 -44.28 18.21
CA SER A 17 17.82 -44.05 17.04
C SER A 17 16.92 -42.82 17.23
N PHE A 18 16.33 -42.70 18.42
CA PHE A 18 15.53 -41.53 18.78
C PHE A 18 16.35 -40.23 18.73
N PHE A 19 17.55 -40.24 19.29
CA PHE A 19 18.43 -39.06 19.22
C PHE A 19 18.88 -38.72 17.81
N LYS A 20 19.07 -39.70 16.92
CA LYS A 20 19.36 -39.44 15.50
C LYS A 20 18.20 -38.76 14.80
N ILE A 21 16.96 -39.20 15.03
CA ILE A 21 15.74 -38.60 14.46
C ILE A 21 15.55 -37.16 15.00
N LEU A 22 15.69 -36.99 16.31
CA LEU A 22 15.62 -35.68 16.97
C LEU A 22 16.66 -34.71 16.42
N PHE A 23 17.89 -35.15 16.25
CA PHE A 23 18.98 -34.34 15.69
C PHE A 23 18.69 -33.98 14.21
N GLY A 24 18.17 -34.92 13.43
CA GLY A 24 17.73 -34.65 12.07
C GLY A 24 16.63 -33.59 11.99
N LEU A 25 15.66 -33.66 12.92
CA LEU A 25 14.58 -32.68 13.01
C LEU A 25 15.12 -31.26 13.35
N VAL A 26 16.04 -31.17 14.28
CA VAL A 26 16.68 -29.89 14.67
C VAL A 26 17.46 -29.29 13.49
N ILE A 27 18.16 -30.12 12.71
CA ILE A 27 18.86 -29.66 11.49
C ILE A 27 17.87 -29.11 10.46
N ILE A 28 16.76 -29.79 10.24
CA ILE A 28 15.73 -29.35 9.29
C ILE A 28 15.14 -27.99 9.73
N ILE A 29 14.78 -27.86 11.01
CA ILE A 29 14.26 -26.59 11.56
C ILE A 29 15.32 -25.49 11.44
N GLY A 30 16.59 -25.78 11.75
CA GLY A 30 17.71 -24.85 11.60
C GLY A 30 17.91 -24.39 10.16
N LEU A 31 17.79 -25.30 9.18
CA LEU A 31 17.86 -24.98 7.75
C LEU A 31 16.71 -24.08 7.33
N PHE A 32 15.48 -24.36 7.75
CA PHE A 32 14.33 -23.49 7.47
C PHE A 32 14.51 -22.11 8.08
N TYR A 33 14.97 -22.04 9.34
CA TYR A 33 15.26 -20.77 9.99
C TYR A 33 16.37 -20.00 9.25
N PHE A 34 17.45 -20.66 8.86
CA PHE A 34 18.54 -20.05 8.11
C PHE A 34 18.09 -19.56 6.75
N LEU A 35 17.31 -20.36 6.01
CA LEU A 35 16.73 -19.95 4.72
C LEU A 35 15.79 -18.75 4.90
N THR A 36 14.95 -18.77 5.91
CA THR A 36 14.04 -17.66 6.20
C THR A 36 14.81 -16.39 6.51
N VAL A 37 15.80 -16.46 7.41
CA VAL A 37 16.63 -15.30 7.78
C VAL A 37 17.49 -14.83 6.58
N PHE A 38 18.02 -15.77 5.79
CA PHE A 38 18.86 -15.43 4.65
C PHE A 38 18.04 -14.79 3.50
N VAL A 39 16.84 -15.32 3.22
CA VAL A 39 15.92 -14.77 2.23
C VAL A 39 15.38 -13.42 2.71
N VAL A 40 14.90 -13.33 3.96
CA VAL A 40 14.41 -12.08 4.53
C VAL A 40 15.52 -11.03 4.65
N ASN A 41 16.75 -11.40 5.02
CA ASN A 41 17.87 -10.44 5.07
C ASN A 41 18.45 -10.10 3.69
N LYS A 42 18.37 -10.98 2.71
CA LYS A 42 18.74 -10.67 1.33
C LYS A 42 17.72 -9.75 0.68
N ASP A 43 16.46 -9.93 1.00
CA ASP A 43 15.34 -9.04 0.59
C ASP A 43 15.05 -7.98 1.67
N GLY A 44 15.72 -8.03 2.81
CA GLY A 44 15.55 -7.16 3.99
C GLY A 44 15.94 -5.69 3.80
N LYS A 45 16.33 -5.31 2.62
CA LYS A 45 15.99 -4.03 2.04
C LYS A 45 14.78 -4.27 1.13
N PHE A 46 13.58 -4.33 1.70
CA PHE A 46 12.47 -3.68 1.04
C PHE A 46 12.92 -2.21 0.88
N LYS A 47 13.87 -1.99 -0.01
CA LYS A 47 13.87 -0.79 -0.78
C LYS A 47 12.48 -0.78 -1.36
N ARG A 48 11.60 0.08 -0.86
CA ARG A 48 10.59 0.66 -1.70
C ARG A 48 11.37 1.15 -2.90
N THR A 49 11.56 0.28 -3.86
CA THR A 49 11.97 0.66 -5.20
C THR A 49 10.80 1.53 -5.60
N ASN A 50 11.00 2.84 -5.51
CA ASN A 50 10.31 3.74 -6.37
C ASN A 50 10.67 3.24 -7.78
N ASN A 51 9.95 2.21 -8.25
CA ASN A 51 9.92 1.80 -9.64
C ASN A 51 9.28 2.97 -10.37
N LYS A 52 10.14 3.92 -10.73
CA LYS A 52 9.85 5.00 -11.67
C LYS A 52 9.52 4.34 -13.01
N GLY A 53 8.28 3.92 -13.19
CA GLY A 53 7.84 3.24 -14.42
C GLY A 53 6.57 2.43 -14.29
N GLU A 54 6.18 2.03 -13.11
CA GLU A 54 4.87 1.45 -12.89
C GLU A 54 3.90 2.61 -12.68
N VAL A 55 2.99 2.80 -13.63
CA VAL A 55 1.76 3.59 -13.41
C VAL A 55 0.95 2.81 -12.38
N GLN A 56 1.40 2.77 -11.15
CA GLN A 56 0.56 2.40 -10.04
C GLN A 56 -0.47 3.52 -9.97
N TYR A 57 -1.66 3.21 -10.42
CA TYR A 57 -2.83 3.99 -10.06
C TYR A 57 -2.82 4.05 -8.53
N LYS A 58 -2.33 5.15 -7.99
CA LYS A 58 -2.37 5.40 -6.56
C LYS A 58 -3.80 5.77 -6.20
N SER A 59 -4.73 4.84 -6.47
CA SER A 59 -6.12 4.98 -6.07
C SER A 59 -6.22 4.89 -4.56
N ILE A 60 -6.89 5.86 -3.95
CA ILE A 60 -7.05 5.95 -2.51
C ILE A 60 -8.52 6.05 -2.12
N MET A 61 -8.83 5.69 -0.89
CA MET A 61 -10.09 6.04 -0.24
C MET A 61 -9.99 7.48 0.28
N LEU A 62 -11.02 8.30 0.05
CA LEU A 62 -11.06 9.69 0.53
C LEU A 62 -10.92 9.80 2.05
N GLY A 63 -11.43 8.84 2.81
CA GLY A 63 -11.23 8.78 4.25
C GLY A 63 -9.77 8.69 4.69
N THR A 64 -8.86 8.34 3.77
CA THR A 64 -7.41 8.30 4.03
C THR A 64 -6.66 9.45 3.36
N LEU A 65 -7.38 10.49 2.92
CA LEU A 65 -6.84 11.63 2.17
C LEU A 65 -5.62 12.26 2.87
N LEU A 66 -5.66 12.43 4.18
CA LEU A 66 -4.58 13.07 4.96
C LEU A 66 -3.53 12.08 5.49
N ASN A 67 -3.72 10.78 5.29
CA ASN A 67 -2.87 9.73 5.84
C ASN A 67 -1.89 9.16 4.79
N ARG A 68 -1.18 10.01 4.07
CA ARG A 68 -0.14 9.60 3.12
C ARG A 68 1.25 9.83 3.69
N SER A 69 2.23 9.11 3.16
CA SER A 69 3.64 9.21 3.57
C SER A 69 4.39 10.36 2.90
N ASP A 70 3.78 10.96 1.87
CA ASP A 70 4.38 12.10 1.18
C ASP A 70 4.04 13.39 1.93
N ASP A 71 4.99 14.31 2.05
CA ASP A 71 4.80 15.58 2.75
C ASP A 71 3.89 16.53 1.96
N GLU A 72 3.92 16.46 0.62
CA GLU A 72 3.14 17.28 -0.27
C GLU A 72 2.71 16.47 -1.50
N TYR A 73 1.41 16.48 -1.82
CA TYR A 73 0.82 15.70 -2.93
C TYR A 73 -0.53 16.24 -3.37
N TYR A 74 -0.97 15.78 -4.54
CA TYR A 74 -2.32 16.00 -5.05
C TYR A 74 -3.19 14.76 -4.90
N VAL A 75 -4.50 15.00 -4.73
CA VAL A 75 -5.55 13.97 -4.85
C VAL A 75 -6.58 14.47 -5.84
N LEU A 76 -6.77 13.74 -6.94
CA LEU A 76 -7.83 13.97 -7.91
C LEU A 76 -9.01 13.06 -7.60
N ALA A 77 -10.09 13.62 -7.08
CA ALA A 77 -11.35 12.94 -6.90
C ALA A 77 -12.19 13.11 -8.18
N PHE A 78 -12.73 12.03 -8.72
CA PHE A 78 -13.53 12.04 -9.94
C PHE A 78 -14.49 10.85 -9.96
N ASP A 79 -15.56 10.95 -10.76
CA ASP A 79 -16.46 9.82 -11.03
C ASP A 79 -15.98 9.11 -12.31
N SER A 80 -15.57 7.85 -12.20
CA SER A 80 -15.10 7.06 -13.35
C SER A 80 -16.21 6.68 -14.33
N LEU A 81 -17.46 6.74 -13.91
CA LEU A 81 -18.63 6.47 -14.75
C LEU A 81 -19.04 7.70 -15.59
N ASP A 82 -18.60 8.89 -15.19
CA ASP A 82 -18.86 10.11 -15.93
C ASP A 82 -17.83 10.31 -17.06
N LYS A 83 -18.30 10.13 -18.30
CA LYS A 83 -17.47 10.27 -19.50
C LYS A 83 -16.91 11.69 -19.72
N SER A 84 -17.50 12.71 -19.10
CA SER A 84 -17.01 14.10 -19.17
C SER A 84 -15.63 14.25 -18.52
N ASN A 85 -15.26 13.35 -17.60
CA ASN A 85 -13.98 13.33 -16.91
C ASN A 85 -12.81 12.81 -17.76
N SER A 86 -13.06 12.31 -18.97
CA SER A 86 -12.01 11.71 -19.84
C SER A 86 -10.84 12.66 -20.12
N TYR A 87 -11.14 13.96 -20.30
CA TYR A 87 -10.13 14.98 -20.53
C TYR A 87 -9.22 15.19 -19.31
N ILE A 88 -9.82 15.30 -18.13
CA ILE A 88 -9.07 15.47 -16.86
C ILE A 88 -8.21 14.24 -16.56
N LEU A 89 -8.71 13.04 -16.84
CA LEU A 89 -7.93 11.81 -16.68
C LEU A 89 -6.73 11.76 -17.63
N SER A 90 -6.90 12.26 -18.86
CA SER A 90 -5.78 12.40 -19.81
C SER A 90 -4.71 13.36 -19.29
N THR A 91 -5.11 14.53 -18.77
CA THR A 91 -4.20 15.52 -18.16
C THR A 91 -3.50 14.93 -16.95
N ALA A 92 -4.22 14.24 -16.06
CA ALA A 92 -3.66 13.56 -14.90
C ALA A 92 -2.62 12.48 -15.31
N SER A 93 -2.89 11.73 -16.37
CA SER A 93 -1.96 10.75 -16.92
C SER A 93 -0.69 11.40 -17.46
N ALA A 94 -0.81 12.52 -18.16
CA ALA A 94 0.34 13.30 -18.65
C ALA A 94 1.16 13.87 -17.48
N TYR A 95 0.49 14.39 -16.45
CA TYR A 95 1.14 14.88 -15.22
C TYR A 95 1.95 13.77 -14.53
N LEU A 96 1.39 12.57 -14.40
CA LEU A 96 2.05 11.41 -13.80
C LEU A 96 3.26 10.93 -14.59
N SER A 97 3.33 11.19 -15.89
CA SER A 97 4.47 10.80 -16.73
C SER A 97 5.72 11.61 -16.44
N ASN A 98 5.59 12.77 -15.80
CA ASN A 98 6.72 13.60 -15.40
C ASN A 98 7.15 13.30 -13.96
N THR A 99 8.29 12.67 -13.81
CA THR A 99 8.82 12.25 -12.48
C THR A 99 9.26 13.38 -11.56
N LYS A 100 9.26 14.62 -12.03
CA LYS A 100 9.59 15.80 -11.22
C LYS A 100 8.36 16.39 -10.53
N ASN A 101 7.17 16.00 -10.96
CA ASN A 101 5.92 16.48 -10.40
C ASN A 101 5.68 15.91 -9.01
N LEU A 102 4.85 16.62 -8.23
CA LEU A 102 4.36 16.10 -6.94
C LEU A 102 3.60 14.78 -7.16
N PRO A 103 3.60 13.88 -6.17
CA PRO A 103 2.77 12.70 -6.22
C PRO A 103 1.30 13.06 -6.47
N LEU A 104 0.65 12.37 -7.41
CA LEU A 104 -0.78 12.50 -7.68
C LEU A 104 -1.46 11.18 -7.32
N TYR A 105 -2.42 11.25 -6.42
CA TYR A 105 -3.33 10.17 -6.07
C TYR A 105 -4.67 10.37 -6.74
N THR A 106 -5.40 9.28 -6.95
CA THR A 106 -6.77 9.34 -7.50
C THR A 106 -7.77 8.76 -6.51
N ALA A 107 -8.97 9.33 -6.45
CA ALA A 107 -10.07 8.82 -5.66
C ALA A 107 -11.32 8.73 -6.55
N ASP A 108 -11.78 7.52 -6.81
CA ASP A 108 -12.95 7.28 -7.63
C ASP A 108 -14.22 7.41 -6.80
N LEU A 109 -15.06 8.40 -7.11
CA LEU A 109 -16.31 8.69 -6.42
C LEU A 109 -17.41 7.66 -6.74
N SER A 110 -17.29 6.90 -7.83
CA SER A 110 -18.24 5.83 -8.17
C SER A 110 -18.17 4.66 -7.19
N LEU A 111 -17.03 4.49 -6.48
CA LEU A 111 -16.83 3.41 -5.54
C LEU A 111 -17.56 3.64 -4.22
N GLU A 112 -18.19 2.58 -3.70
CA GLU A 112 -19.10 2.63 -2.56
C GLU A 112 -18.50 3.32 -1.33
N PHE A 113 -17.23 3.06 -1.02
CA PHE A 113 -16.53 3.62 0.13
C PHE A 113 -16.23 5.12 0.01
N ASN A 114 -16.33 5.71 -1.19
CA ASN A 114 -16.17 7.14 -1.42
C ASN A 114 -17.52 7.89 -1.54
N LYS A 115 -18.62 7.18 -1.70
CA LYS A 115 -19.96 7.80 -1.88
C LYS A 115 -20.39 8.66 -0.68
N ALA A 116 -19.95 8.35 0.52
CA ALA A 116 -20.24 9.14 1.73
C ALA A 116 -19.71 10.59 1.63
N PHE A 117 -18.76 10.84 0.74
CA PHE A 117 -18.17 12.16 0.51
C PHE A 117 -18.88 12.96 -0.58
N ILE A 118 -19.83 12.37 -1.31
CA ILE A 118 -20.59 13.07 -2.37
C ILE A 118 -21.69 13.92 -1.75
N SER A 119 -21.83 15.16 -2.24
CA SER A 119 -22.87 16.11 -1.85
C SER A 119 -23.15 17.12 -2.97
N ASP A 120 -24.29 17.78 -2.93
CA ASP A 120 -24.66 18.85 -3.88
C ASP A 120 -23.73 20.08 -3.77
N LYS A 121 -23.10 20.28 -2.62
CA LYS A 121 -22.16 21.38 -2.37
C LYS A 121 -20.86 20.84 -1.79
N SER A 122 -19.75 21.31 -2.34
CA SER A 122 -18.43 21.00 -1.81
C SER A 122 -18.15 21.77 -0.53
N SER A 123 -17.57 21.06 0.46
CA SER A 123 -17.07 21.65 1.71
C SER A 123 -15.86 20.86 2.20
N TYR A 124 -14.99 21.51 2.96
CA TYR A 124 -13.84 20.86 3.58
C TYR A 124 -13.37 21.64 4.80
N THR A 125 -12.71 20.94 5.71
CA THR A 125 -11.87 21.52 6.77
C THR A 125 -10.39 21.26 6.46
N ILE A 126 -9.51 22.09 6.99
CA ILE A 126 -8.09 22.08 6.59
C ILE A 126 -7.38 20.80 7.07
N ASP A 127 -7.76 20.28 8.24
CA ASP A 127 -7.08 19.22 8.99
C ASP A 127 -7.95 18.00 9.30
N SER A 128 -9.16 17.93 8.74
CA SER A 128 -10.07 16.81 8.92
C SER A 128 -10.70 16.39 7.59
N VAL A 129 -10.96 15.10 7.44
CA VAL A 129 -11.72 14.54 6.31
C VAL A 129 -13.18 14.27 6.66
N GLU A 130 -13.58 14.42 7.91
CA GLU A 130 -14.95 14.09 8.35
C GLU A 130 -16.01 14.98 7.71
N ASP A 131 -15.68 16.27 7.53
CA ASP A 131 -16.56 17.26 6.91
C ASP A 131 -16.33 17.43 5.40
N LEU A 132 -15.44 16.59 4.82
CA LEU A 132 -15.14 16.66 3.40
C LEU A 132 -16.38 16.27 2.59
N LYS A 133 -16.82 17.18 1.72
CA LYS A 133 -17.90 16.96 0.76
C LYS A 133 -17.49 17.45 -0.62
N LEU A 134 -17.81 16.66 -1.63
CA LEU A 134 -17.44 16.88 -3.02
C LEU A 134 -18.69 16.89 -3.88
N SER A 135 -18.87 17.95 -4.66
CA SER A 135 -20.00 18.07 -5.61
C SER A 135 -19.67 17.55 -7.02
N GLY A 136 -18.46 16.99 -7.21
CA GLY A 136 -17.98 16.48 -8.48
C GLY A 136 -16.46 16.37 -8.51
N THR A 137 -15.91 16.38 -9.72
CA THR A 137 -14.45 16.30 -9.92
C THR A 137 -13.73 17.43 -9.20
N THR A 138 -12.81 17.06 -8.34
CA THR A 138 -12.13 17.99 -7.43
C THR A 138 -10.65 17.62 -7.35
N LEU A 139 -9.77 18.60 -7.46
CA LEU A 139 -8.36 18.47 -7.18
C LEU A 139 -8.04 19.06 -5.81
N ILE A 140 -7.46 18.24 -4.94
CA ILE A 140 -7.11 18.62 -3.58
C ILE A 140 -5.59 18.54 -3.45
N LYS A 141 -4.96 19.63 -3.00
CA LYS A 141 -3.56 19.64 -2.63
C LYS A 141 -3.43 19.50 -1.13
N VAL A 142 -2.65 18.52 -0.72
CA VAL A 142 -2.33 18.28 0.70
C VAL A 142 -0.87 18.60 0.93
N LYS A 143 -0.59 19.24 2.04
CA LYS A 143 0.75 19.51 2.54
C LYS A 143 0.77 19.39 4.06
N ASP A 144 1.75 18.68 4.61
CA ASP A 144 1.89 18.47 6.06
C ASP A 144 0.57 17.97 6.69
N GLN A 145 -0.10 17.01 6.01
CA GLN A 145 -1.38 16.43 6.42
C GLN A 145 -2.54 17.45 6.52
N LYS A 146 -2.46 18.56 5.79
CA LYS A 146 -3.50 19.59 5.74
C LYS A 146 -3.90 19.88 4.30
N ILE A 147 -5.18 20.16 4.08
CA ILE A 147 -5.67 20.61 2.79
C ILE A 147 -5.26 22.07 2.60
N VAL A 148 -4.34 22.32 1.66
CA VAL A 148 -3.85 23.66 1.35
C VAL A 148 -4.44 24.27 0.08
N LYS A 149 -5.03 23.42 -0.79
CA LYS A 149 -5.73 23.88 -1.99
C LYS A 149 -6.88 22.94 -2.32
N PHE A 150 -7.98 23.51 -2.79
CA PHE A 150 -9.20 22.77 -3.12
C PHE A 150 -9.82 23.39 -4.37
N ILE A 151 -9.81 22.68 -5.49
CA ILE A 151 -10.21 23.18 -6.80
C ILE A 151 -11.32 22.30 -7.36
N THR A 152 -12.45 22.89 -7.68
CA THR A 152 -13.62 22.22 -8.29
C THR A 152 -13.84 22.62 -9.75
N ASP A 153 -13.19 23.68 -10.21
CA ASP A 153 -13.27 24.11 -11.60
C ASP A 153 -12.33 23.29 -12.48
N LEU A 154 -12.88 22.63 -13.51
CA LEU A 154 -12.13 21.74 -14.40
C LEU A 154 -11.02 22.47 -15.19
N SER A 155 -11.22 23.74 -15.51
CA SER A 155 -10.23 24.55 -16.23
C SER A 155 -9.02 24.81 -15.33
N LEU A 156 -9.27 25.16 -14.06
CA LEU A 156 -8.21 25.39 -13.07
C LEU A 156 -7.51 24.08 -12.69
N ILE A 157 -8.22 22.96 -12.61
CA ILE A 157 -7.61 21.63 -12.40
C ILE A 157 -6.62 21.33 -13.55
N ASN A 158 -7.06 21.56 -14.78
CA ASN A 158 -6.21 21.31 -15.95
C ASN A 158 -4.99 22.24 -16.01
N GLU A 159 -5.12 23.48 -15.55
CA GLU A 159 -4.00 24.43 -15.45
C GLU A 159 -2.99 24.02 -14.37
N GLU A 160 -3.48 23.56 -13.23
CA GLU A 160 -2.65 23.10 -12.08
C GLU A 160 -1.88 21.82 -12.39
N LEU A 161 -2.40 20.96 -13.27
CA LEU A 161 -1.78 19.69 -13.63
C LEU A 161 -0.95 19.75 -14.94
N LYS A 162 -0.70 20.91 -15.51
CA LYS A 162 0.20 21.09 -16.65
C LYS A 162 1.64 21.33 -16.21
#